data_7a1a354b129e739277fac37c0e570d73
#
_entry.id   7a1a354b129e739277fac37c0e570d73
#
_cell.length_a   1.000
_cell.length_b   1.000
_cell.length_c   1.000
_cell.angle_alpha   90.00
_cell.angle_beta   90.00
_cell.angle_gamma   90.00
#
_symmetry.space_group_name_H-M   'P 1'
#
loop_
_entity.id
_entity.type
_entity.pdbx_description
1 polymer ?
#
loop_
_entity_poly.entity_id
_entity_poly.type
_entity_poly.pdbx_seq_one_letter_code
_entity_poly.pdbx_strand_id
1 'polypeptide(L)'
;IIVSANRTHRTVAEMAQTTWVIEGQEIEQQVQGGKEFKDVLAQLIPGIDVSSQGRTNYGMNMRGRAIVVLIDGVRLNSSRTDSRQLDAIDPFNIEHIEVISGATSLYGGGSTGGLINIVTKKGQQDRQVDLEVGSKSGFANSNDHDERVAAAVSGGTDHASGRLSVAYQRFGGWYDGNNDALILDNTQTGLQHSDRLDVMGTGTIEIDDNRQLQLVTQYYKSQGDDDYGLWLGKNMSAVTSGGKAYTTDGLNSDRIPGTERHLISLQYSDADFFGQNLVSQVYYRDESLTFYPFPTLTKGQVSSFSSSQQDTDQYGAKLTLNSQPLAGWDLTW
;
A
#
# COMPACT_ATOMS: atom_id res chain seq x y z
N ILE A 1 2.85 3.77 -22.78
CA ILE A 1 2.38 3.14 -21.53
C ILE A 1 0.86 3.02 -21.63
N ILE A 2 0.35 1.83 -21.38
CA ILE A 2 -1.08 1.53 -21.34
C ILE A 2 -1.55 1.69 -19.91
N VAL A 3 -2.63 2.41 -19.70
CA VAL A 3 -3.23 2.66 -18.37
C VAL A 3 -4.43 1.74 -18.20
N SER A 4 -4.44 0.96 -17.13
CA SER A 4 -5.51 0.02 -16.79
C SER A 4 -6.53 0.59 -15.79
N ALA A 5 -6.17 1.67 -15.11
CA ALA A 5 -6.97 2.28 -14.04
C ALA A 5 -8.36 2.77 -14.48
N ASN A 6 -8.61 2.96 -15.76
CA ASN A 6 -9.94 3.33 -16.28
C ASN A 6 -10.76 2.12 -16.76
N ARG A 7 -10.34 0.90 -16.43
CA ARG A 7 -10.93 -0.39 -16.89
C ARG A 7 -10.82 -0.64 -18.40
N THR A 8 -10.03 0.15 -19.10
CA THR A 8 -9.75 -0.02 -20.51
C THR A 8 -8.25 0.10 -20.72
N HIS A 9 -7.68 -0.71 -21.58
CA HIS A 9 -6.26 -0.60 -21.95
C HIS A 9 -6.09 0.56 -22.94
N ARG A 10 -5.98 1.79 -22.40
CA ARG A 10 -5.75 3.01 -23.18
C ARG A 10 -4.38 3.60 -22.88
N THR A 11 -3.81 4.28 -23.84
CA THR A 11 -2.61 5.08 -23.60
C THR A 11 -2.96 6.34 -22.82
N VAL A 12 -1.98 6.92 -22.13
CA VAL A 12 -2.13 8.19 -21.39
C VAL A 12 -2.71 9.29 -22.28
N ALA A 13 -2.31 9.32 -23.57
CA ALA A 13 -2.76 10.31 -24.53
C ALA A 13 -4.25 10.19 -24.91
N GLU A 14 -4.83 9.01 -24.74
CA GLU A 14 -6.25 8.72 -25.05
C GLU A 14 -7.18 8.95 -23.85
N MET A 15 -6.61 9.29 -22.67
CA MET A 15 -7.38 9.54 -21.46
C MET A 15 -8.00 10.93 -21.48
N ALA A 16 -9.31 10.99 -21.19
CA ALA A 16 -10.02 12.25 -21.05
C ALA A 16 -9.67 13.01 -19.75
N GLN A 17 -9.10 12.30 -18.76
CA GLN A 17 -8.70 12.83 -17.46
C GLN A 17 -7.18 12.99 -17.41
N THR A 18 -6.71 13.94 -16.57
CA THR A 18 -5.28 14.09 -16.32
C THR A 18 -4.75 12.82 -15.62
N THR A 19 -3.85 12.15 -16.30
CA THR A 19 -3.29 10.87 -15.87
C THR A 19 -1.77 10.95 -15.82
N TRP A 20 -1.18 10.42 -14.75
CA TRP A 20 0.27 10.25 -14.62
C TRP A 20 0.58 8.77 -14.47
N VAL A 21 1.73 8.38 -14.97
CA VAL A 21 2.32 7.07 -14.72
C VAL A 21 3.69 7.28 -14.11
N ILE A 22 3.93 6.63 -12.98
CA ILE A 22 5.19 6.67 -12.25
C ILE A 22 5.79 5.28 -12.35
N GLU A 23 6.99 5.20 -12.93
CA GLU A 23 7.69 3.94 -13.13
C GLU A 23 8.20 3.36 -11.82
N GLY A 24 8.09 2.05 -11.63
CA GLY A 24 8.56 1.38 -10.42
C GLY A 24 10.04 1.58 -10.17
N GLN A 25 10.86 1.65 -11.22
CA GLN A 25 12.29 1.93 -11.09
C GLN A 25 12.57 3.30 -10.45
N GLU A 26 11.80 4.33 -10.77
CA GLU A 26 11.94 5.64 -10.14
C GLU A 26 11.58 5.59 -8.66
N ILE A 27 10.53 4.85 -8.31
CA ILE A 27 10.12 4.63 -6.92
C ILE A 27 11.22 3.89 -6.15
N GLU A 28 11.70 2.77 -6.70
CA GLU A 28 12.76 1.96 -6.08
C GLU A 28 14.03 2.78 -5.82
N GLN A 29 14.50 3.56 -6.79
CA GLN A 29 15.69 4.39 -6.65
C GLN A 29 15.57 5.39 -5.50
N GLN A 30 14.40 6.01 -5.33
CA GLN A 30 14.17 6.95 -4.25
C GLN A 30 14.05 6.27 -2.87
N VAL A 31 13.43 5.08 -2.83
CA VAL A 31 13.33 4.28 -1.60
C VAL A 31 14.70 3.75 -1.20
N GLN A 32 15.52 3.26 -2.13
CA GLN A 32 16.91 2.87 -1.89
C GLN A 32 17.77 4.06 -1.42
N GLY A 33 17.44 5.27 -1.85
CA GLY A 33 18.01 6.53 -1.35
C GLY A 33 17.55 6.91 0.07
N GLY A 34 16.72 6.08 0.73
CA GLY A 34 16.29 6.23 2.11
C GLY A 34 14.96 6.94 2.32
N LYS A 35 14.19 7.22 1.26
CA LYS A 35 12.84 7.79 1.39
C LYS A 35 11.81 6.71 1.65
N GLU A 36 10.79 7.05 2.42
CA GLU A 36 9.62 6.20 2.55
C GLU A 36 8.74 6.25 1.29
N PHE A 37 8.10 5.13 0.96
CA PHE A 37 7.27 5.01 -0.23
C PHE A 37 6.21 6.13 -0.35
N LYS A 38 5.56 6.46 0.76
CA LYS A 38 4.55 7.51 0.81
C LYS A 38 5.12 8.89 0.48
N ASP A 39 6.33 9.20 0.97
CA ASP A 39 7.01 10.46 0.68
C ASP A 39 7.43 10.56 -0.79
N VAL A 40 7.77 9.43 -1.42
CA VAL A 40 8.04 9.36 -2.85
C VAL A 40 6.78 9.73 -3.65
N LEU A 41 5.62 9.19 -3.26
CA LEU A 41 4.35 9.54 -3.90
C LEU A 41 4.03 11.04 -3.75
N ALA A 42 4.26 11.60 -2.54
CA ALA A 42 4.06 13.03 -2.29
C ALA A 42 4.89 13.94 -3.20
N GLN A 43 6.07 13.49 -3.60
CA GLN A 43 6.96 14.25 -4.50
C GLN A 43 6.59 14.09 -5.98
N LEU A 44 6.15 12.91 -6.38
CA LEU A 44 5.93 12.56 -7.78
C LEU A 44 4.51 12.83 -8.27
N ILE A 45 3.54 12.93 -7.36
CA ILE A 45 2.13 13.15 -7.72
C ILE A 45 1.72 14.60 -7.43
N PRO A 46 1.48 15.43 -8.44
CA PRO A 46 1.08 16.81 -8.22
C PRO A 46 -0.27 16.94 -7.50
N GLY A 47 -0.28 17.67 -6.39
CA GLY A 47 -1.50 17.98 -5.65
C GLY A 47 -1.99 16.88 -4.71
N ILE A 48 -1.20 15.84 -4.50
CA ILE A 48 -1.46 14.85 -3.44
C ILE A 48 -0.94 15.38 -2.09
N ASP A 49 -1.70 15.13 -1.05
CA ASP A 49 -1.29 15.24 0.35
C ASP A 49 -1.38 13.84 0.95
N VAL A 50 -0.26 13.30 1.39
CA VAL A 50 -0.17 11.95 1.94
C VAL A 50 -0.23 11.91 3.47
N SER A 51 -0.52 13.05 4.09
CA SER A 51 -0.56 13.23 5.54
C SER A 51 0.80 13.02 6.25
N SER A 52 0.81 12.75 7.55
CA SER A 52 2.03 12.54 8.33
C SER A 52 2.81 11.30 7.90
N GLN A 53 4.09 11.25 8.25
CA GLN A 53 4.96 10.10 7.99
C GLN A 53 4.49 8.84 8.73
N GLY A 54 4.84 7.67 8.20
CA GLY A 54 4.57 6.38 8.81
C GLY A 54 3.44 5.59 8.14
N ARG A 55 2.84 4.65 8.88
CA ARG A 55 1.81 3.72 8.37
C ARG A 55 0.53 4.41 7.95
N THR A 56 0.10 5.43 8.67
CA THR A 56 -1.17 6.08 8.39
C THR A 56 -1.10 7.00 7.18
N ASN A 57 -2.18 7.00 6.41
CA ASN A 57 -2.49 8.03 5.44
C ASN A 57 -3.82 8.75 5.78
N TYR A 58 -4.17 8.77 7.06
CA TYR A 58 -5.36 9.48 7.52
C TYR A 58 -5.29 10.96 7.14
N GLY A 59 -6.32 11.42 6.45
CA GLY A 59 -6.33 12.75 5.87
C GLY A 59 -5.69 12.86 4.49
N MET A 60 -5.20 11.76 3.90
CA MET A 60 -4.71 11.73 2.52
C MET A 60 -5.77 12.26 1.56
N ASN A 61 -5.35 13.14 0.67
CA ASN A 61 -6.26 13.77 -0.27
C ASN A 61 -5.54 14.18 -1.55
N MET A 62 -6.29 14.43 -2.61
CA MET A 62 -5.81 15.08 -3.82
C MET A 62 -6.56 16.39 -4.01
N ARG A 63 -5.83 17.51 -3.88
CA ARG A 63 -6.41 18.87 -3.94
C ARG A 63 -7.59 19.05 -2.99
N GLY A 64 -7.46 18.53 -1.74
CA GLY A 64 -8.49 18.60 -0.71
C GLY A 64 -9.66 17.62 -0.86
N ARG A 65 -9.59 16.64 -1.78
CA ARG A 65 -10.67 15.68 -2.06
C ARG A 65 -10.21 14.26 -1.86
N ALA A 66 -11.15 13.38 -1.49
CA ALA A 66 -10.90 11.96 -1.23
C ALA A 66 -10.40 11.22 -2.47
N ILE A 67 -9.48 10.29 -2.25
CA ILE A 67 -8.90 9.43 -3.29
C ILE A 67 -9.13 7.96 -2.97
N VAL A 68 -9.18 7.16 -4.04
CA VAL A 68 -9.24 5.70 -3.96
C VAL A 68 -7.88 5.12 -4.29
N VAL A 69 -7.43 4.14 -3.51
CA VAL A 69 -6.19 3.40 -3.75
C VAL A 69 -6.53 1.97 -4.13
N LEU A 70 -5.89 1.49 -5.18
CA LEU A 70 -6.06 0.13 -5.72
C LEU A 70 -4.72 -0.60 -5.81
N ILE A 71 -4.74 -1.92 -5.70
CA ILE A 71 -3.68 -2.83 -6.17
C ILE A 71 -4.27 -3.69 -7.29
N ASP A 72 -3.71 -3.61 -8.49
CA ASP A 72 -4.19 -4.32 -9.68
C ASP A 72 -5.71 -4.23 -9.85
N GLY A 73 -6.26 -3.03 -9.65
CA GLY A 73 -7.68 -2.75 -9.74
C GLY A 73 -8.53 -3.21 -8.53
N VAL A 74 -7.95 -3.85 -7.52
CA VAL A 74 -8.65 -4.20 -6.28
C VAL A 74 -8.58 -3.05 -5.29
N ARG A 75 -9.73 -2.57 -4.86
CA ARG A 75 -9.85 -1.43 -3.96
C ARG A 75 -9.35 -1.76 -2.55
N LEU A 76 -8.52 -0.89 -1.98
CA LEU A 76 -8.01 -1.00 -0.63
C LEU A 76 -8.79 -0.17 0.40
N ASN A 77 -9.52 0.87 -0.05
CA ASN A 77 -10.30 1.70 0.85
C ASN A 77 -11.41 0.88 1.53
N SER A 78 -11.53 1.05 2.85
CA SER A 78 -12.59 0.42 3.64
C SER A 78 -13.87 1.25 3.60
N SER A 79 -14.96 0.71 4.13
CA SER A 79 -16.23 1.43 4.26
C SER A 79 -16.25 2.43 5.42
N ARG A 80 -15.28 2.34 6.35
CA ARG A 80 -15.26 3.16 7.56
C ARG A 80 -14.40 4.42 7.39
N THR A 81 -13.10 4.27 7.21
CA THR A 81 -12.16 5.38 7.09
C THR A 81 -10.96 5.00 6.23
N ASP A 82 -10.37 5.98 5.60
CA ASP A 82 -9.14 5.84 4.86
C ASP A 82 -7.97 6.15 5.80
N SER A 83 -7.17 5.14 6.17
CA SER A 83 -6.08 5.34 7.12
C SER A 83 -4.77 4.66 6.76
N ARG A 84 -4.78 3.49 6.10
CA ARG A 84 -3.57 2.71 5.82
C ARG A 84 -3.50 2.11 4.42
N GLN A 85 -4.14 2.74 3.44
CA GLN A 85 -4.17 2.24 2.06
C GLN A 85 -2.80 2.28 1.38
N LEU A 86 -1.89 3.16 1.84
CA LEU A 86 -0.50 3.23 1.35
C LEU A 86 0.46 2.36 2.18
N ASP A 87 0.05 1.84 3.33
CA ASP A 87 0.72 0.74 4.04
C ASP A 87 0.18 -0.59 3.48
N ALA A 88 0.51 -0.87 2.24
CA ALA A 88 -0.21 -1.84 1.43
C ALA A 88 0.68 -2.81 0.65
N ILE A 89 1.88 -2.39 0.29
CA ILE A 89 2.77 -3.13 -0.59
C ILE A 89 4.21 -2.66 -0.43
N ASP A 90 5.14 -3.58 -0.57
CA ASP A 90 6.55 -3.23 -0.66
C ASP A 90 6.89 -2.70 -2.06
N PRO A 91 7.64 -1.57 -2.19
CA PRO A 91 8.03 -1.01 -3.48
C PRO A 91 8.75 -1.97 -4.43
N PHE A 92 9.44 -2.98 -3.91
CA PHE A 92 10.07 -4.05 -4.69
C PHE A 92 9.11 -4.79 -5.63
N ASN A 93 7.83 -4.80 -5.29
CA ASN A 93 6.77 -5.46 -6.03
C ASN A 93 6.01 -4.55 -7.02
N ILE A 94 6.35 -3.27 -7.07
CA ILE A 94 5.65 -2.29 -7.92
C ILE A 94 6.28 -2.26 -9.32
N GLU A 95 5.48 -2.46 -10.34
CA GLU A 95 5.86 -2.25 -11.74
C GLU A 95 5.74 -0.78 -12.12
N HIS A 96 4.58 -0.19 -11.83
CA HIS A 96 4.31 1.23 -12.01
C HIS A 96 3.08 1.65 -11.19
N ILE A 97 2.86 2.94 -11.10
CA ILE A 97 1.67 3.51 -10.47
C ILE A 97 0.96 4.40 -11.47
N GLU A 98 -0.33 4.15 -11.63
CA GLU A 98 -1.24 4.95 -12.45
C GLU A 98 -2.02 5.90 -11.54
N VAL A 99 -2.00 7.18 -11.85
CA VAL A 99 -2.74 8.20 -11.10
C VAL A 99 -3.72 8.90 -12.03
N ILE A 100 -4.99 8.85 -11.69
CA ILE A 100 -6.04 9.59 -12.38
C ILE A 100 -6.51 10.72 -11.47
N SER A 101 -6.37 11.97 -11.94
CA SER A 101 -6.85 13.13 -11.21
C SER A 101 -8.26 13.50 -11.64
N GLY A 102 -9.10 13.82 -10.67
CA GLY A 102 -10.50 14.16 -10.89
C GLY A 102 -11.46 13.07 -10.45
N ALA A 103 -12.72 13.43 -10.31
CA ALA A 103 -13.75 12.51 -9.86
C ALA A 103 -13.94 11.35 -10.84
N THR A 104 -14.02 10.14 -10.31
CA THR A 104 -14.34 8.93 -11.08
C THR A 104 -15.24 8.00 -10.27
N SER A 105 -16.18 7.34 -10.91
CA SER A 105 -17.04 6.33 -10.30
C SER A 105 -16.69 4.89 -10.70
N LEU A 106 -15.64 4.71 -11.50
CA LEU A 106 -15.27 3.41 -12.08
C LEU A 106 -15.02 2.31 -11.02
N TYR A 107 -14.58 2.70 -9.83
CA TYR A 107 -14.28 1.78 -8.73
C TYR A 107 -15.16 2.04 -7.50
N GLY A 108 -16.37 2.59 -7.71
CA GLY A 108 -17.31 2.91 -6.64
C GLY A 108 -17.13 4.32 -6.08
N GLY A 109 -17.86 4.63 -5.00
CA GLY A 109 -17.81 5.95 -4.36
C GLY A 109 -16.49 6.28 -3.67
N GLY A 110 -16.29 7.56 -3.31
CA GLY A 110 -15.13 8.02 -2.55
C GLY A 110 -13.94 8.50 -3.40
N SER A 111 -14.02 8.45 -4.73
CA SER A 111 -13.00 8.98 -5.63
C SER A 111 -13.39 10.35 -6.19
N THR A 112 -13.52 11.35 -5.32
CA THR A 112 -13.86 12.73 -5.71
C THR A 112 -12.63 13.55 -6.11
N GLY A 113 -11.47 13.19 -5.62
CA GLY A 113 -10.17 13.80 -5.95
C GLY A 113 -9.39 13.06 -7.02
N GLY A 114 -9.60 11.75 -7.11
CA GLY A 114 -8.89 10.91 -8.05
C GLY A 114 -8.69 9.49 -7.54
N LEU A 115 -7.85 8.76 -8.26
CA LEU A 115 -7.52 7.38 -7.90
C LEU A 115 -6.03 7.11 -8.13
N ILE A 116 -5.48 6.22 -7.33
CA ILE A 116 -4.12 5.66 -7.46
C ILE A 116 -4.27 4.17 -7.65
N ASN A 117 -3.80 3.64 -8.78
CA ASN A 117 -3.72 2.21 -9.03
C ASN A 117 -2.27 1.75 -9.01
N ILE A 118 -1.93 0.93 -8.05
CA ILE A 118 -0.60 0.31 -7.92
C ILE A 118 -0.62 -0.96 -8.76
N VAL A 119 0.14 -0.98 -9.84
CA VAL A 119 0.28 -2.14 -10.71
C VAL A 119 1.50 -2.94 -10.28
N THR A 120 1.31 -4.22 -10.03
CA THR A 120 2.36 -5.11 -9.53
C THR A 120 3.17 -5.75 -10.64
N LYS A 121 4.45 -6.05 -10.35
CA LYS A 121 5.33 -6.79 -11.26
C LYS A 121 4.76 -8.18 -11.54
N LYS A 122 4.77 -8.56 -12.79
CA LYS A 122 4.34 -9.88 -13.28
C LYS A 122 5.53 -10.73 -13.73
N GLY A 123 5.30 -12.01 -13.86
CA GLY A 123 6.28 -12.91 -14.49
C GLY A 123 6.46 -12.61 -15.98
N GLN A 124 7.66 -12.88 -16.48
CA GLN A 124 8.02 -12.81 -17.89
C GLN A 124 8.48 -14.20 -18.36
N GLN A 125 8.67 -14.39 -19.66
CA GLN A 125 9.12 -15.67 -20.23
C GLN A 125 10.53 -16.03 -19.75
N ASP A 126 11.42 -15.02 -19.72
CA ASP A 126 12.80 -15.22 -19.28
C ASP A 126 12.87 -15.47 -17.78
N ARG A 127 13.74 -16.39 -17.40
CA ARG A 127 14.02 -16.65 -15.99
C ARG A 127 14.84 -15.51 -15.41
N GLN A 128 14.34 -14.92 -14.34
CA GLN A 128 15.00 -13.82 -13.66
C GLN A 128 14.98 -14.07 -12.15
N VAL A 129 16.06 -13.68 -11.51
CA VAL A 129 16.19 -13.64 -10.04
C VAL A 129 16.58 -12.23 -9.67
N ASP A 130 15.76 -11.59 -8.83
CA ASP A 130 16.01 -10.27 -8.29
C ASP A 130 16.37 -10.40 -6.81
N LEU A 131 17.42 -9.70 -6.37
CA LEU A 131 17.86 -9.66 -4.98
C LEU A 131 18.13 -8.22 -4.58
N GLU A 132 17.65 -7.85 -3.40
CA GLU A 132 17.91 -6.56 -2.78
C GLU A 132 18.31 -6.76 -1.32
N VAL A 133 19.40 -6.14 -0.90
CA VAL A 133 19.86 -6.09 0.49
C VAL A 133 20.21 -4.65 0.81
N GLY A 134 19.74 -4.16 1.92
CA GLY A 134 19.96 -2.78 2.33
C GLY A 134 20.10 -2.65 3.85
N SER A 135 20.85 -1.64 4.27
CA SER A 135 20.90 -1.21 5.66
C SER A 135 21.03 0.31 5.68
N LYS A 136 20.37 0.94 6.64
CA LYS A 136 20.40 2.38 6.87
C LYS A 136 20.60 2.63 8.36
N SER A 137 21.50 3.54 8.73
CA SER A 137 21.78 3.90 10.12
C SER A 137 22.15 5.37 10.22
N GLY A 138 21.77 6.00 11.32
CA GLY A 138 22.25 7.33 11.72
C GLY A 138 23.59 7.30 12.43
N PHE A 139 24.17 6.12 12.71
CA PHE A 139 25.40 5.90 13.48
C PHE A 139 25.35 6.47 14.89
N ALA A 140 24.15 6.63 15.44
CA ALA A 140 23.95 7.18 16.78
C ALA A 140 23.92 6.09 17.85
N ASN A 141 23.27 4.95 17.58
CA ASN A 141 23.09 3.87 18.55
C ASN A 141 23.06 2.50 17.85
N SER A 142 23.31 1.42 18.60
CA SER A 142 23.24 0.05 18.06
C SER A 142 21.84 -0.35 17.59
N ASN A 143 20.80 0.36 18.03
CA ASN A 143 19.39 0.09 17.67
C ASN A 143 18.84 1.07 16.62
N ASP A 144 19.69 1.90 16.00
CA ASP A 144 19.26 2.92 15.03
C ASP A 144 19.38 2.47 13.56
N HIS A 145 19.48 1.19 13.31
CA HIS A 145 19.63 0.69 11.95
C HIS A 145 18.38 0.01 11.43
N ASP A 146 18.05 0.34 10.20
CA ASP A 146 17.05 -0.36 9.41
C ASP A 146 17.77 -1.44 8.59
N GLU A 147 17.12 -2.60 8.46
CA GLU A 147 17.62 -3.74 7.70
C GLU A 147 16.57 -4.16 6.68
N ARG A 148 17.02 -4.46 5.47
CA ARG A 148 16.13 -4.83 4.38
C ARG A 148 16.70 -5.99 3.56
N VAL A 149 15.84 -6.95 3.25
CA VAL A 149 16.13 -8.01 2.28
C VAL A 149 14.88 -8.24 1.42
N ALA A 150 15.07 -8.34 0.12
CA ALA A 150 14.02 -8.75 -0.79
C ALA A 150 14.57 -9.68 -1.86
N ALA A 151 13.75 -10.63 -2.27
CA ALA A 151 14.09 -11.60 -3.32
C ALA A 151 12.86 -11.90 -4.16
N ALA A 152 13.07 -12.10 -5.45
CA ALA A 152 12.05 -12.60 -6.35
C ALA A 152 12.63 -13.60 -7.34
N VAL A 153 11.80 -14.53 -7.75
CA VAL A 153 12.05 -15.41 -8.89
C VAL A 153 10.89 -15.27 -9.87
N SER A 154 11.20 -15.15 -11.13
CA SER A 154 10.20 -15.12 -12.19
C SER A 154 10.65 -15.94 -13.38
N GLY A 155 9.72 -16.32 -14.24
CA GLY A 155 9.98 -17.05 -15.45
C GLY A 155 8.72 -17.64 -16.06
N GLY A 156 8.84 -18.21 -17.23
CA GLY A 156 7.68 -18.77 -17.92
C GLY A 156 8.01 -19.51 -19.21
N THR A 157 6.98 -19.67 -19.97
CA THR A 157 6.94 -20.20 -21.34
C THR A 157 6.12 -19.26 -22.20
N ASP A 158 5.92 -19.59 -23.47
CA ASP A 158 5.07 -18.82 -24.39
C ASP A 158 3.59 -18.76 -23.95
N HIS A 159 3.15 -19.68 -23.08
CA HIS A 159 1.77 -19.78 -22.67
C HIS A 159 1.52 -19.51 -21.17
N ALA A 160 2.56 -19.48 -20.36
CA ALA A 160 2.40 -19.26 -18.93
C ALA A 160 3.64 -18.61 -18.33
N SER A 161 3.43 -17.66 -17.45
CA SER A 161 4.50 -17.01 -16.70
C SER A 161 4.10 -16.80 -15.25
N GLY A 162 5.08 -16.64 -14.38
CA GLY A 162 4.83 -16.38 -12.98
C GLY A 162 5.98 -15.67 -12.30
N ARG A 163 5.66 -15.01 -11.18
CA ARG A 163 6.62 -14.37 -10.27
C ARG A 163 6.23 -14.67 -8.84
N LEU A 164 7.21 -15.02 -8.03
CA LEU A 164 7.07 -15.14 -6.58
C LEU A 164 8.12 -14.25 -5.93
N SER A 165 7.71 -13.46 -4.94
CA SER A 165 8.59 -12.55 -4.24
C SER A 165 8.35 -12.56 -2.74
N VAL A 166 9.40 -12.21 -2.00
CA VAL A 166 9.35 -11.90 -0.57
C VAL A 166 10.20 -10.65 -0.33
N ALA A 167 9.66 -9.70 0.43
CA ALA A 167 10.38 -8.53 0.90
C ALA A 167 10.17 -8.40 2.40
N TYR A 168 11.25 -8.25 3.14
CA TYR A 168 11.24 -8.04 4.58
C TYR A 168 12.07 -6.81 4.93
N GLN A 169 11.54 -5.99 5.82
CA GLN A 169 12.23 -4.82 6.33
C GLN A 169 11.98 -4.69 7.83
N ARG A 170 13.05 -4.49 8.57
CA ARG A 170 13.03 -4.12 9.99
C ARG A 170 13.45 -2.67 10.13
N PHE A 171 12.72 -1.92 10.94
CA PHE A 171 13.01 -0.54 11.26
C PHE A 171 13.57 -0.45 12.68
N GLY A 172 14.71 0.21 12.85
CA GLY A 172 15.29 0.49 14.13
C GLY A 172 14.63 1.66 14.87
N GLY A 173 15.25 2.06 15.98
CA GLY A 173 14.85 3.27 16.71
C GLY A 173 15.39 4.54 16.04
N TRP A 174 14.75 5.65 16.32
CA TRP A 174 15.20 6.97 15.89
C TRP A 174 15.85 7.73 17.03
N TYR A 175 16.93 8.44 16.76
CA TYR A 175 17.72 9.15 17.74
C TYR A 175 18.00 10.57 17.25
N ASP A 176 18.10 11.50 18.19
CA ASP A 176 18.49 12.86 17.89
C ASP A 176 20.01 13.03 17.80
N GLY A 177 20.47 14.26 17.53
CA GLY A 177 21.91 14.58 17.42
C GLY A 177 22.69 14.44 18.73
N ASN A 178 22.04 14.27 19.87
CA ASN A 178 22.64 14.02 21.17
C ASN A 178 22.65 12.53 21.55
N ASN A 179 22.18 11.68 20.62
CA ASN A 179 21.99 10.25 20.84
C ASN A 179 20.86 9.91 21.85
N ASP A 180 19.91 10.80 22.00
CA ASP A 180 18.72 10.55 22.79
C ASP A 180 17.63 9.92 21.89
N ALA A 181 16.99 8.85 22.39
CA ALA A 181 15.93 8.18 21.65
C ALA A 181 14.72 9.11 21.44
N LEU A 182 14.26 9.21 20.20
CA LEU A 182 12.99 9.87 19.89
C LEU A 182 11.84 8.97 20.34
N ILE A 183 10.89 9.57 21.05
CA ILE A 183 9.73 8.83 21.54
C ILE A 183 8.89 8.28 20.40
N LEU A 184 8.29 7.11 20.61
CA LEU A 184 7.28 6.57 19.72
C LEU A 184 6.12 7.57 19.58
N ASP A 185 5.63 7.71 18.35
CA ASP A 185 4.41 8.47 18.10
C ASP A 185 3.22 7.85 18.86
N ASN A 186 2.46 8.66 19.58
CA ASN A 186 1.31 8.21 20.36
C ASN A 186 0.13 7.73 19.52
N THR A 187 0.09 8.07 18.24
CA THR A 187 -0.89 7.57 17.27
C THR A 187 -0.37 6.35 16.51
N GLN A 188 0.92 6.02 16.70
CA GLN A 188 1.66 4.88 16.18
C GLN A 188 1.65 4.70 14.70
N THR A 189 1.81 5.78 14.11
CA THR A 189 2.01 5.88 12.69
C THR A 189 3.49 5.81 12.34
N GLY A 190 4.37 6.06 13.31
CA GLY A 190 5.83 5.92 13.15
C GLY A 190 6.24 4.49 12.82
N LEU A 191 7.30 4.34 12.04
CA LEU A 191 7.84 3.03 11.63
C LEU A 191 8.96 2.54 12.56
N GLN A 192 9.47 3.37 13.47
CA GLN A 192 10.54 2.94 14.37
C GLN A 192 10.11 1.75 15.23
N HIS A 193 11.03 0.85 15.50
CA HIS A 193 10.80 -0.39 16.23
C HIS A 193 9.62 -1.18 15.63
N SER A 194 9.73 -1.51 14.36
CA SER A 194 8.69 -2.26 13.65
C SER A 194 9.28 -3.10 12.53
N ASP A 195 8.47 -3.99 12.00
CA ASP A 195 8.82 -4.77 10.82
C ASP A 195 7.71 -4.76 9.77
N ARG A 196 8.09 -5.14 8.57
CA ARG A 196 7.21 -5.25 7.41
C ARG A 196 7.60 -6.47 6.58
N LEU A 197 6.61 -7.29 6.24
CA LEU A 197 6.74 -8.45 5.36
C LEU A 197 5.72 -8.34 4.23
N ASP A 198 6.17 -8.51 2.99
CA ASP A 198 5.34 -8.61 1.79
C ASP A 198 5.70 -9.87 1.02
N VAL A 199 4.78 -10.81 0.91
CA VAL A 199 4.90 -12.02 0.10
C VAL A 199 3.88 -11.95 -1.01
N MET A 200 4.35 -11.99 -2.25
CA MET A 200 3.50 -11.80 -3.42
C MET A 200 3.73 -12.88 -4.47
N GLY A 201 2.64 -13.39 -5.00
CA GLY A 201 2.62 -14.30 -6.14
C GLY A 201 1.79 -13.75 -7.28
N THR A 202 2.31 -13.79 -8.50
CA THR A 202 1.56 -13.48 -9.73
C THR A 202 1.72 -14.60 -10.73
N GLY A 203 0.66 -14.90 -11.45
CA GLY A 203 0.67 -15.91 -12.53
C GLY A 203 -0.18 -15.44 -13.70
N THR A 204 0.29 -15.69 -14.91
CA THR A 204 -0.40 -15.35 -16.14
C THR A 204 -0.45 -16.60 -17.03
N ILE A 205 -1.60 -16.89 -17.60
CA ILE A 205 -1.81 -17.96 -18.58
C ILE A 205 -2.41 -17.32 -19.83
N GLU A 206 -1.68 -17.42 -20.95
CA GLU A 206 -2.17 -17.11 -22.29
C GLU A 206 -2.94 -18.33 -22.80
N ILE A 207 -4.27 -18.24 -22.86
CA ILE A 207 -5.13 -19.31 -23.33
C ILE A 207 -5.00 -19.44 -24.84
N ASP A 208 -4.96 -18.30 -25.52
CA ASP A 208 -4.67 -18.10 -26.93
C ASP A 208 -4.28 -16.63 -27.19
N ASP A 209 -4.18 -16.24 -28.47
CA ASP A 209 -3.75 -14.89 -28.86
C ASP A 209 -4.65 -13.75 -28.35
N ASN A 210 -5.90 -14.06 -27.96
CA ASN A 210 -6.88 -13.07 -27.51
C ASN A 210 -7.25 -13.22 -26.04
N ARG A 211 -7.03 -14.40 -25.43
CA ARG A 211 -7.54 -14.71 -24.09
C ARG A 211 -6.43 -14.97 -23.09
N GLN A 212 -6.53 -14.30 -21.98
CA GLN A 212 -5.56 -14.38 -20.89
C GLN A 212 -6.26 -14.53 -19.53
N LEU A 213 -5.64 -15.31 -18.66
CA LEU A 213 -6.02 -15.42 -17.25
C LEU A 213 -4.85 -14.96 -16.37
N GLN A 214 -5.12 -14.07 -15.41
CA GLN A 214 -4.10 -13.52 -14.53
C GLN A 214 -4.51 -13.69 -13.08
N LEU A 215 -3.60 -14.26 -12.27
CA LEU A 215 -3.73 -14.40 -10.82
C LEU A 215 -2.78 -13.45 -10.12
N VAL A 216 -3.27 -12.78 -9.08
CA VAL A 216 -2.46 -12.00 -8.14
C VAL A 216 -2.83 -12.45 -6.73
N THR A 217 -1.84 -12.76 -5.91
CA THR A 217 -2.04 -13.06 -4.48
C THR A 217 -0.98 -12.37 -3.65
N GLN A 218 -1.36 -11.89 -2.48
CA GLN A 218 -0.49 -11.17 -1.55
C GLN A 218 -0.81 -11.54 -0.11
N TYR A 219 0.25 -11.74 0.67
CA TYR A 219 0.22 -11.63 2.12
C TYR A 219 1.10 -10.47 2.54
N TYR A 220 0.51 -9.49 3.20
CA TYR A 220 1.19 -8.28 3.67
C TYR A 220 1.00 -8.12 5.16
N LYS A 221 2.10 -7.87 5.88
CA LYS A 221 2.09 -7.59 7.31
C LYS A 221 3.07 -6.49 7.64
N SER A 222 2.61 -5.48 8.37
CA SER A 222 3.42 -4.41 8.93
C SER A 222 2.99 -4.19 10.37
N GLN A 223 3.91 -4.32 11.32
CA GLN A 223 3.56 -4.25 12.75
C GLN A 223 4.69 -3.63 13.57
N GLY A 224 4.33 -3.02 14.71
CA GLY A 224 5.27 -2.61 15.74
C GLY A 224 5.93 -3.81 16.40
N ASP A 225 7.11 -3.60 16.99
CA ASP A 225 7.79 -4.57 17.85
C ASP A 225 7.12 -4.52 19.23
N ASP A 226 6.68 -5.65 19.76
CA ASP A 226 6.00 -5.76 21.06
C ASP A 226 6.96 -5.60 22.24
N ASP A 227 8.27 -5.73 22.01
CA ASP A 227 9.28 -5.45 23.02
C ASP A 227 9.45 -3.93 23.28
N TYR A 228 8.96 -3.06 22.41
CA TYR A 228 9.03 -1.61 22.55
C TYR A 228 7.65 -0.99 22.73
N GLY A 229 7.55 -0.06 23.64
CA GLY A 229 6.30 0.64 23.94
C GLY A 229 6.51 2.09 24.32
N LEU A 230 5.41 2.85 24.22
CA LEU A 230 5.35 4.23 24.69
C LEU A 230 5.02 4.28 26.17
N TRP A 231 5.96 4.73 27.00
CA TRP A 231 5.74 5.00 28.40
C TRP A 231 5.24 6.42 28.59
N LEU A 232 4.03 6.58 29.12
CA LEU A 232 3.36 7.86 29.32
C LEU A 232 3.61 8.49 30.70
N GLY A 233 4.65 8.04 31.40
CA GLY A 233 4.98 8.52 32.73
C GLY A 233 4.18 7.84 33.85
N LYS A 234 4.60 8.04 35.09
CA LYS A 234 3.89 7.52 36.25
C LYS A 234 2.47 8.11 36.30
N ASN A 235 1.46 7.25 36.46
CA ASN A 235 0.05 7.63 36.44
C ASN A 235 -0.36 8.41 35.17
N MET A 236 0.27 8.09 34.01
CA MET A 236 0.04 8.80 32.75
C MET A 236 0.31 10.31 32.82
N SER A 237 1.31 10.71 33.56
CA SER A 237 1.62 12.14 33.81
C SER A 237 1.98 12.92 32.53
N ALA A 238 2.48 12.26 31.50
CA ALA A 238 2.73 12.89 30.20
C ALA A 238 1.45 13.42 29.54
N VAL A 239 0.30 12.80 29.84
CA VAL A 239 -1.01 13.17 29.27
C VAL A 239 -1.78 14.09 30.22
N THR A 240 -1.66 13.88 31.52
CA THR A 240 -2.50 14.57 32.55
C THR A 240 -1.86 15.81 33.14
N SER A 241 -0.53 15.88 33.24
CA SER A 241 0.16 16.95 33.99
C SER A 241 1.49 17.40 33.34
N GLY A 242 1.73 17.08 32.07
CA GLY A 242 2.94 17.54 31.38
C GLY A 242 4.22 16.79 31.77
N GLY A 243 4.11 15.57 32.29
CA GLY A 243 5.26 14.68 32.50
C GLY A 243 5.93 14.28 31.18
N LYS A 244 7.13 13.71 31.28
CA LYS A 244 7.83 13.21 30.11
C LYS A 244 7.32 11.83 29.69
N ALA A 245 7.21 11.61 28.38
CA ALA A 245 7.04 10.30 27.78
C ALA A 245 8.39 9.76 27.28
N TYR A 246 8.54 8.45 27.23
CA TYR A 246 9.71 7.79 26.67
C TYR A 246 9.34 6.57 25.84
N THR A 247 10.19 6.18 24.89
CA THR A 247 10.20 4.84 24.33
C THR A 247 10.93 3.92 25.30
N THR A 248 10.32 2.81 25.67
CA THR A 248 10.87 1.85 26.63
C THR A 248 10.88 0.47 26.00
N ASP A 249 12.01 -0.24 26.10
CA ASP A 249 12.11 -1.66 25.80
C ASP A 249 11.49 -2.52 26.92
N GLY A 250 11.02 -3.69 26.56
CA GLY A 250 10.38 -4.63 27.49
C GLY A 250 8.98 -4.19 27.97
N LEU A 251 8.35 -3.24 27.31
CA LEU A 251 7.00 -2.82 27.59
C LEU A 251 6.03 -3.41 26.56
N ASN A 252 5.38 -4.51 26.92
CA ASN A 252 4.40 -5.17 26.08
C ASN A 252 3.04 -4.47 26.12
N SER A 253 2.36 -4.47 25.00
CA SER A 253 0.98 -4.01 24.85
C SER A 253 0.07 -5.19 24.52
N ASP A 254 -1.17 -5.18 24.97
CA ASP A 254 -2.19 -6.17 24.61
C ASP A 254 -2.47 -6.21 23.11
N ARG A 255 -2.15 -5.15 22.41
CA ARG A 255 -2.29 -5.01 20.97
C ARG A 255 -1.11 -4.27 20.38
N ILE A 256 -0.57 -4.84 19.31
CA ILE A 256 0.53 -4.29 18.54
C ILE A 256 -0.07 -3.54 17.35
N PRO A 257 0.25 -2.24 17.15
CA PRO A 257 -0.20 -1.52 15.98
C PRO A 257 0.31 -2.18 14.71
N GLY A 258 -0.57 -2.40 13.77
CA GLY A 258 -0.18 -3.09 12.54
C GLY A 258 -1.28 -3.13 11.50
N THR A 259 -0.87 -3.59 10.34
CA THR A 259 -1.72 -3.93 9.20
C THR A 259 -1.39 -5.35 8.81
N GLU A 260 -2.39 -6.20 8.69
CA GLU A 260 -2.24 -7.55 8.14
C GLU A 260 -3.29 -7.72 7.04
N ARG A 261 -2.87 -8.22 5.87
CA ARG A 261 -3.74 -8.33 4.71
C ARG A 261 -3.45 -9.59 3.92
N HIS A 262 -4.53 -10.25 3.50
CA HIS A 262 -4.54 -11.24 2.44
C HIS A 262 -5.34 -10.70 1.27
N LEU A 263 -4.82 -10.85 0.06
CA LEU A 263 -5.48 -10.45 -1.18
C LEU A 263 -5.30 -11.56 -2.20
N ILE A 264 -6.39 -11.91 -2.88
CA ILE A 264 -6.37 -12.77 -4.05
C ILE A 264 -7.29 -12.17 -5.12
N SER A 265 -6.81 -12.11 -6.33
CA SER A 265 -7.55 -11.59 -7.49
C SER A 265 -7.30 -12.45 -8.71
N LEU A 266 -8.36 -12.78 -9.42
CA LEU A 266 -8.33 -13.50 -10.68
C LEU A 266 -8.98 -12.64 -11.74
N GLN A 267 -8.27 -12.37 -12.82
CA GLN A 267 -8.74 -11.58 -13.96
C GLN A 267 -8.71 -12.44 -15.23
N TYR A 268 -9.81 -12.43 -15.94
CA TYR A 268 -9.92 -12.95 -17.30
C TYR A 268 -10.07 -11.79 -18.27
N SER A 269 -9.30 -11.82 -19.35
CA SER A 269 -9.37 -10.86 -20.45
C SER A 269 -9.57 -11.58 -21.76
N ASP A 270 -10.44 -11.02 -22.61
CA ASP A 270 -10.71 -11.51 -23.96
C ASP A 270 -10.76 -10.31 -24.91
N ALA A 271 -9.78 -10.21 -25.80
CA ALA A 271 -9.66 -9.09 -26.73
C ALA A 271 -10.66 -9.16 -27.89
N ASP A 272 -11.31 -10.31 -28.12
CA ASP A 272 -12.28 -10.51 -29.20
C ASP A 272 -13.53 -11.27 -28.74
N PHE A 273 -14.12 -10.88 -27.61
CA PHE A 273 -15.37 -11.44 -27.12
C PHE A 273 -16.56 -10.92 -27.97
N PHE A 274 -16.92 -11.70 -28.99
CA PHE A 274 -17.92 -11.30 -29.99
C PHE A 274 -17.64 -9.95 -30.66
N GLY A 275 -16.38 -9.68 -30.98
CA GLY A 275 -15.92 -8.41 -31.57
C GLY A 275 -15.77 -7.26 -30.58
N GLN A 276 -15.76 -7.54 -29.28
CA GLN A 276 -15.63 -6.59 -28.20
C GLN A 276 -14.48 -7.00 -27.27
N ASN A 277 -13.97 -6.06 -26.50
CA ASN A 277 -12.97 -6.36 -25.49
C ASN A 277 -13.65 -6.55 -24.12
N LEU A 278 -13.49 -7.74 -23.55
CA LEU A 278 -14.04 -8.12 -22.25
C LEU A 278 -12.92 -8.21 -21.22
N VAL A 279 -13.14 -7.60 -20.05
CA VAL A 279 -12.31 -7.81 -18.85
C VAL A 279 -13.22 -8.16 -17.69
N SER A 280 -12.98 -9.31 -17.07
CA SER A 280 -13.71 -9.80 -15.89
C SER A 280 -12.71 -10.03 -14.75
N GLN A 281 -13.01 -9.54 -13.56
CA GLN A 281 -12.19 -9.71 -12.38
C GLN A 281 -13.05 -10.14 -11.20
N VAL A 282 -12.58 -11.15 -10.47
CA VAL A 282 -13.11 -11.53 -9.16
C VAL A 282 -12.00 -11.43 -8.13
N TYR A 283 -12.33 -11.00 -6.91
CA TYR A 283 -11.33 -10.84 -5.88
C TYR A 283 -11.90 -11.06 -4.47
N TYR A 284 -10.99 -11.43 -3.58
CA TYR A 284 -11.20 -11.44 -2.15
C TYR A 284 -10.04 -10.73 -1.44
N ARG A 285 -10.35 -9.94 -0.43
CA ARG A 285 -9.41 -9.28 0.45
C ARG A 285 -9.88 -9.38 1.88
N ASP A 286 -9.02 -9.89 2.74
CA ASP A 286 -9.14 -9.85 4.18
C ASP A 286 -8.10 -8.89 4.74
N GLU A 287 -8.47 -8.03 5.69
CA GLU A 287 -7.56 -7.05 6.27
C GLU A 287 -7.89 -6.79 7.73
N SER A 288 -6.88 -6.84 8.57
CA SER A 288 -6.93 -6.42 9.96
C SER A 288 -6.03 -5.22 10.19
N LEU A 289 -6.60 -4.13 10.73
CA LEU A 289 -5.89 -2.93 11.17
C LEU A 289 -5.97 -2.84 12.69
N THR A 290 -4.83 -2.87 13.35
CA THR A 290 -4.76 -2.71 14.81
C THR A 290 -4.20 -1.34 15.14
N PHE A 291 -4.88 -0.67 16.06
CA PHE A 291 -4.53 0.65 16.54
C PHE A 291 -4.12 0.56 18.01
N TYR A 292 -3.19 1.40 18.38
CA TYR A 292 -2.64 1.42 19.73
C TYR A 292 -3.67 1.88 20.78
N PRO A 293 -3.52 1.39 22.02
CA PRO A 293 -4.32 1.88 23.12
C PRO A 293 -4.10 3.37 23.35
N PHE A 294 -5.17 4.13 23.40
CA PHE A 294 -5.13 5.58 23.60
C PHE A 294 -5.95 5.99 24.84
N PRO A 295 -5.42 6.86 25.71
CA PRO A 295 -6.15 7.34 26.88
C PRO A 295 -7.22 8.36 26.48
N THR A 296 -8.40 8.20 27.02
CA THR A 296 -9.46 9.22 26.96
C THR A 296 -9.44 10.03 28.25
N LEU A 297 -9.46 11.35 28.13
CA LEU A 297 -9.46 12.26 29.27
C LEU A 297 -10.86 12.83 29.55
N THR A 298 -11.25 12.82 30.82
CA THR A 298 -12.42 13.51 31.29
C THR A 298 -12.00 14.45 32.44
N LYS A 299 -12.19 15.76 32.25
CA LYS A 299 -11.76 16.78 33.21
C LYS A 299 -10.28 16.70 33.60
N GLY A 300 -9.41 16.40 32.62
CA GLY A 300 -7.97 16.29 32.82
C GLY A 300 -7.50 15.00 33.53
N GLN A 301 -8.39 14.05 33.75
CA GLN A 301 -8.07 12.74 34.32
C GLN A 301 -8.31 11.63 33.24
N VAL A 302 -7.52 10.59 33.28
CA VAL A 302 -7.73 9.41 32.40
C VAL A 302 -9.01 8.70 32.84
N SER A 303 -10.03 8.71 31.99
CA SER A 303 -11.31 8.04 32.26
C SER A 303 -11.36 6.63 31.67
N SER A 304 -10.65 6.39 30.60
CA SER A 304 -10.53 5.07 29.97
C SER A 304 -9.24 4.96 29.16
N PHE A 305 -8.81 3.74 28.94
CA PHE A 305 -7.67 3.41 28.07
C PHE A 305 -8.12 2.29 27.14
N SER A 306 -8.37 2.63 25.88
CA SER A 306 -8.98 1.72 24.92
C SER A 306 -8.10 1.51 23.71
N SER A 307 -8.09 0.29 23.20
CA SER A 307 -7.53 -0.08 21.90
C SER A 307 -8.66 -0.36 20.91
N SER A 308 -8.36 -0.24 19.63
CA SER A 308 -9.31 -0.55 18.58
C SER A 308 -8.65 -1.41 17.50
N GLN A 309 -9.48 -2.19 16.84
CA GLN A 309 -9.14 -2.99 15.69
C GLN A 309 -10.24 -2.85 14.67
N GLN A 310 -9.87 -2.84 13.39
CA GLN A 310 -10.80 -2.87 12.28
C GLN A 310 -10.48 -4.11 11.45
N ASP A 311 -11.44 -5.01 11.33
CA ASP A 311 -11.36 -6.16 10.44
C ASP A 311 -12.27 -5.90 9.24
N THR A 312 -11.80 -6.24 8.06
CA THR A 312 -12.50 -6.00 6.81
C THR A 312 -12.40 -7.22 5.91
N ASP A 313 -13.52 -7.83 5.62
CA ASP A 313 -13.67 -8.81 4.55
C ASP A 313 -14.31 -8.13 3.34
N GLN A 314 -13.65 -8.23 2.21
CA GLN A 314 -14.14 -7.67 0.96
C GLN A 314 -14.01 -8.68 -0.18
N TYR A 315 -15.10 -8.93 -0.85
CA TYR A 315 -15.11 -9.70 -2.09
C TYR A 315 -15.90 -8.94 -3.14
N GLY A 316 -15.55 -9.14 -4.38
CA GLY A 316 -16.21 -8.47 -5.48
C GLY A 316 -15.98 -9.12 -6.82
N ALA A 317 -16.84 -8.74 -7.73
CA ALA A 317 -16.73 -9.08 -9.14
C ALA A 317 -16.89 -7.80 -9.97
N LYS A 318 -16.09 -7.69 -11.02
CA LYS A 318 -16.16 -6.59 -11.99
C LYS A 318 -16.24 -7.18 -13.38
N LEU A 319 -17.05 -6.57 -14.21
CA LEU A 319 -17.16 -6.88 -15.62
C LEU A 319 -17.05 -5.57 -16.40
N THR A 320 -16.20 -5.54 -17.39
CA THR A 320 -16.04 -4.40 -18.28
C THR A 320 -16.09 -4.90 -19.71
N LEU A 321 -16.95 -4.30 -20.50
CA LEU A 321 -17.11 -4.58 -21.92
C LEU A 321 -16.86 -3.29 -22.69
N ASN A 322 -15.84 -3.31 -23.56
CA ASN A 322 -15.54 -2.20 -24.47
C ASN A 322 -15.97 -2.56 -25.87
N SER A 323 -16.80 -1.73 -26.47
CA SER A 323 -17.28 -1.91 -27.81
C SER A 323 -17.05 -0.68 -28.66
N GLN A 324 -16.79 -0.90 -29.95
CA GLN A 324 -16.71 0.14 -30.98
C GLN A 324 -17.81 -0.07 -32.00
N PRO A 325 -19.07 0.27 -31.67
CA PRO A 325 -20.21 -0.02 -32.55
C PRO A 325 -20.17 0.79 -33.86
N LEU A 326 -19.48 1.91 -33.88
CA LEU A 326 -19.26 2.75 -35.04
C LEU A 326 -17.85 3.33 -35.00
N ALA A 327 -17.29 3.63 -36.16
CA ALA A 327 -15.99 4.29 -36.26
C ALA A 327 -15.98 5.62 -35.48
N GLY A 328 -15.05 5.74 -34.52
CA GLY A 328 -14.93 6.90 -33.62
C GLY A 328 -15.83 6.89 -32.39
N TRP A 329 -16.57 5.81 -32.14
CA TRP A 329 -17.38 5.62 -30.94
C TRP A 329 -16.80 4.50 -30.07
N ASP A 330 -16.32 4.86 -28.90
CA ASP A 330 -15.90 3.90 -27.87
C ASP A 330 -16.93 3.90 -26.73
N LEU A 331 -17.54 2.74 -26.49
CA LEU A 331 -18.47 2.54 -25.37
C LEU A 331 -17.87 1.57 -24.37
N THR A 332 -17.93 1.95 -23.10
CA THR A 332 -17.50 1.11 -21.96
C THR A 332 -18.71 0.87 -21.06
N TRP A 333 -19.00 -0.38 -20.79
CA TRP A 333 -20.09 -0.85 -19.94
C TRP A 333 -19.56 -1.48 -18.65
#